data_d97b6923d46beb6a88ccc42698e46034
#
_entry.id   d97b6923d46beb6a88ccc42698e46034
#
_cell.length_a   1.000
_cell.length_b   1.000
_cell.length_c   1.000
_cell.angle_alpha   90.00
_cell.angle_beta   90.00
_cell.angle_gamma   90.00
#
_symmetry.space_group_name_H-M   'P 1'
#
loop_
_entity.id
_entity.type
_entity.pdbx_description
1 polymer ?
#
loop_
_entity_poly.entity_id
_entity_poly.type
_entity_poly.pdbx_seq_one_letter_code
_entity_poly.pdbx_strand_id
1 'polypeptide(L)'
;SMALLADGLHMASHTAALGIAAFAYSYARRNAANPAFSFGTGKINSLAGFTGAILLLGFALLMAWESVERFWNPVGIEFNSAIFVAIIGLLVNSASVFLLSTGGNSGHSHSHSHDHSHDHCHGFENKDHSQHDHNLRSAYLHVLADALTSILAIGALLAGKYLGWNWMDPCMGILGAILVTSWAWGLIRQSSKVLLDYEAPSEISQAIREKIESVHDNQICDLHVWAIGPGKYSVALALVTHHPRDARHYKELIPDHLGVVHSTIE
;
A
#
# COMPACT_ATOMS: atom_id res chain seq x y z
N SER A 1 -4.78 17.37 -23.37
CA SER A 1 -4.40 15.98 -23.65
C SER A 1 -4.83 15.11 -22.50
N MET A 2 -5.40 13.93 -22.80
CA MET A 2 -5.81 12.96 -21.78
C MET A 2 -4.60 12.26 -21.17
N ALA A 3 -3.56 12.00 -21.95
CA ALA A 3 -2.31 11.45 -21.41
C ALA A 3 -1.71 12.38 -20.35
N LEU A 4 -1.71 13.69 -20.58
CA LEU A 4 -1.23 14.68 -19.64
C LEU A 4 -2.16 14.82 -18.42
N LEU A 5 -3.47 14.76 -18.61
CA LEU A 5 -4.44 14.78 -17.52
C LEU A 5 -4.29 13.52 -16.65
N ALA A 6 -4.09 12.35 -17.27
CA ALA A 6 -3.84 11.10 -16.59
C ALA A 6 -2.58 11.18 -15.72
N ASP A 7 -1.48 11.65 -16.27
CA ASP A 7 -0.21 11.82 -15.55
C ASP A 7 -0.34 12.87 -14.42
N GLY A 8 -0.98 14.00 -14.69
CA GLY A 8 -1.23 15.06 -13.68
C GLY A 8 -2.14 14.61 -12.54
N LEU A 9 -3.24 13.90 -12.83
CA LEU A 9 -4.14 13.36 -11.81
C LEU A 9 -3.46 12.23 -11.02
N HIS A 10 -2.62 11.42 -11.65
CA HIS A 10 -1.82 10.41 -10.99
C HIS A 10 -0.86 11.04 -9.97
N MET A 11 -0.10 12.05 -10.37
CA MET A 11 0.80 12.79 -9.48
C MET A 11 0.05 13.53 -8.37
N ALA A 12 -1.07 14.18 -8.68
CA ALA A 12 -1.91 14.85 -7.68
C ALA A 12 -2.49 13.86 -6.66
N SER A 13 -2.86 12.66 -7.11
CA SER A 13 -3.37 11.60 -6.24
C SER A 13 -2.32 11.09 -5.26
N HIS A 14 -1.05 10.96 -5.67
CA HIS A 14 0.06 10.62 -4.77
C HIS A 14 0.28 11.71 -3.73
N THR A 15 0.24 12.97 -4.15
CA THR A 15 0.38 14.11 -3.21
C THR A 15 -0.75 14.12 -2.19
N ALA A 16 -2.00 13.91 -2.63
CA ALA A 16 -3.16 13.83 -1.74
C ALA A 16 -3.06 12.63 -0.78
N ALA A 17 -2.69 11.44 -1.28
CA ALA A 17 -2.51 10.26 -0.47
C ALA A 17 -1.42 10.44 0.58
N LEU A 18 -0.30 11.06 0.21
CA LEU A 18 0.79 11.39 1.14
C LEU A 18 0.34 12.38 2.21
N GLY A 19 -0.45 13.40 1.84
CA GLY A 19 -1.04 14.35 2.77
C GLY A 19 -1.98 13.68 3.78
N ILE A 20 -2.86 12.79 3.31
CA ILE A 20 -3.76 11.99 4.15
C ILE A 20 -2.95 11.08 5.10
N ALA A 21 -1.92 10.41 4.59
CA ALA A 21 -1.06 9.55 5.40
C ALA A 21 -0.29 10.34 6.47
N ALA A 22 0.27 11.49 6.14
CA ALA A 22 0.97 12.36 7.08
C ALA A 22 0.03 12.89 8.18
N PHE A 23 -1.19 13.27 7.80
CA PHE A 23 -2.23 13.66 8.74
C PHE A 23 -2.60 12.51 9.67
N ALA A 24 -2.89 11.33 9.12
CA ALA A 24 -3.24 10.14 9.88
C ALA A 24 -2.13 9.73 10.84
N TYR A 25 -0.87 9.73 10.40
CA TYR A 25 0.29 9.45 11.25
C TYR A 25 0.39 10.45 12.41
N SER A 26 0.30 11.75 12.12
CA SER A 26 0.32 12.81 13.13
C SER A 26 -0.82 12.64 14.14
N TYR A 27 -2.02 12.35 13.65
CA TYR A 27 -3.20 12.13 14.50
C TYR A 27 -3.05 10.87 15.36
N ALA A 28 -2.61 9.76 14.78
CA ALA A 28 -2.37 8.51 15.48
C ALA A 28 -1.32 8.69 16.60
N ARG A 29 -0.23 9.40 16.32
CA ARG A 29 0.83 9.69 17.29
C ARG A 29 0.34 10.58 18.44
N ARG A 30 -0.44 11.61 18.15
CA ARG A 30 -1.00 12.50 19.18
C ARG A 30 -1.99 11.81 20.10
N ASN A 31 -2.70 10.79 19.59
CA ASN A 31 -3.70 10.04 20.33
C ASN A 31 -3.23 8.65 20.80
N ALA A 32 -1.93 8.35 20.73
CA ALA A 32 -1.39 7.04 21.06
C ALA A 32 -1.67 6.60 22.51
N ALA A 33 -1.76 7.55 23.46
CA ALA A 33 -2.08 7.31 24.86
C ALA A 33 -3.56 7.57 25.20
N ASN A 34 -4.43 7.82 24.21
CA ASN A 34 -5.83 8.13 24.48
C ASN A 34 -6.62 6.84 24.77
N PRO A 35 -7.21 6.67 25.98
CA PRO A 35 -7.94 5.47 26.39
C PRO A 35 -9.20 5.20 25.56
N ALA A 36 -9.66 6.16 24.74
CA ALA A 36 -10.79 5.94 23.82
C ALA A 36 -10.47 4.92 22.71
N PHE A 37 -9.18 4.65 22.45
CA PHE A 37 -8.74 3.64 21.48
C PHE A 37 -8.34 2.36 22.21
N SER A 38 -9.28 1.43 22.40
CA SER A 38 -9.09 0.20 23.16
C SER A 38 -7.91 -0.65 22.66
N PHE A 39 -7.68 -0.73 21.34
CA PHE A 39 -6.58 -1.46 20.71
C PHE A 39 -5.49 -0.52 20.12
N GLY A 40 -5.45 0.73 20.60
CA GLY A 40 -4.52 1.75 20.10
C GLY A 40 -4.93 2.33 18.74
N THR A 41 -4.04 3.16 18.18
CA THR A 41 -4.33 4.00 16.99
C THR A 41 -3.89 3.35 15.67
N GLY A 42 -3.52 2.05 15.68
CA GLY A 42 -2.97 1.36 14.49
C GLY A 42 -3.90 1.36 13.27
N LYS A 43 -5.22 1.25 13.48
CA LYS A 43 -6.22 1.26 12.41
C LYS A 43 -6.41 2.62 11.73
N ILE A 44 -5.96 3.72 12.33
CA ILE A 44 -6.06 5.07 11.72
C ILE A 44 -5.28 5.13 10.42
N ASN A 45 -4.10 4.51 10.36
CA ASN A 45 -3.30 4.46 9.14
C ASN A 45 -3.99 3.64 8.03
N SER A 46 -4.63 2.53 8.39
CA SER A 46 -5.40 1.71 7.45
C SER A 46 -6.64 2.45 6.94
N LEU A 47 -7.30 3.23 7.79
CA LEU A 47 -8.43 4.09 7.39
C LEU A 47 -7.97 5.18 6.41
N ALA A 48 -6.82 5.80 6.65
CA ALA A 48 -6.24 6.78 5.74
C ALA A 48 -5.89 6.16 4.38
N GLY A 49 -5.27 4.97 4.37
CA GLY A 49 -4.98 4.23 3.15
C GLY A 49 -6.23 3.86 2.37
N PHE A 50 -7.28 3.40 3.05
CA PHE A 50 -8.58 3.11 2.45
C PHE A 50 -9.22 4.34 1.82
N THR A 51 -9.23 5.48 2.54
CA THR A 51 -9.77 6.76 2.05
C THR A 51 -8.99 7.25 0.83
N GLY A 52 -7.66 7.20 0.88
CA GLY A 52 -6.79 7.56 -0.24
C GLY A 52 -7.06 6.69 -1.48
N ALA A 53 -7.25 5.38 -1.29
CA ALA A 53 -7.54 4.45 -2.37
C ALA A 53 -8.92 4.68 -3.01
N ILE A 54 -9.95 5.06 -2.23
CA ILE A 54 -11.26 5.44 -2.78
C ILE A 54 -11.14 6.72 -3.61
N LEU A 55 -10.38 7.71 -3.16
CA LEU A 55 -10.14 8.93 -3.94
C LEU A 55 -9.41 8.62 -5.25
N LEU A 56 -8.37 7.77 -5.20
CA LEU A 56 -7.67 7.27 -6.39
C LEU A 56 -8.61 6.61 -7.39
N LEU A 57 -9.48 5.72 -6.90
CA LEU A 57 -10.47 5.04 -7.74
C LEU A 57 -11.44 6.04 -8.38
N GLY A 58 -11.90 7.05 -7.62
CA GLY A 58 -12.74 8.12 -8.14
C GLY A 58 -12.07 8.89 -9.29
N PHE A 59 -10.80 9.27 -9.13
CA PHE A 59 -10.04 9.92 -10.20
C PHE A 59 -9.83 9.02 -11.42
N ALA A 60 -9.56 7.72 -11.21
CA ALA A 60 -9.42 6.77 -12.31
C ALA A 60 -10.71 6.62 -13.12
N LEU A 61 -11.87 6.57 -12.46
CA LEU A 61 -13.18 6.51 -13.12
C LEU A 61 -13.49 7.77 -13.91
N LEU A 62 -13.19 8.96 -13.35
CA LEU A 62 -13.35 10.22 -14.07
C LEU A 62 -12.46 10.26 -15.32
N MET A 63 -11.21 9.83 -15.18
CA MET A 63 -10.25 9.76 -16.26
C MET A 63 -10.69 8.80 -17.37
N ALA A 64 -11.21 7.63 -16.99
CA ALA A 64 -11.76 6.66 -17.93
C ALA A 64 -12.97 7.24 -18.68
N TRP A 65 -13.87 7.90 -17.98
CA TRP A 65 -15.05 8.55 -18.56
C TRP A 65 -14.65 9.60 -19.60
N GLU A 66 -13.79 10.56 -19.24
CA GLU A 66 -13.33 11.61 -20.13
C GLU A 66 -12.57 11.04 -21.33
N SER A 67 -11.76 9.98 -21.12
CA SER A 67 -11.04 9.34 -22.21
C SER A 67 -11.98 8.69 -23.23
N VAL A 68 -13.03 8.01 -22.74
CA VAL A 68 -14.07 7.43 -23.59
C VAL A 68 -14.85 8.51 -24.34
N GLU A 69 -15.22 9.61 -23.67
CA GLU A 69 -15.94 10.72 -24.30
C GLU A 69 -15.12 11.33 -25.46
N ARG A 70 -13.81 11.42 -25.33
CA ARG A 70 -12.93 11.96 -26.39
C ARG A 70 -12.82 11.09 -27.62
N PHE A 71 -13.20 9.80 -27.57
CA PHE A 71 -13.32 8.98 -28.77
C PHE A 71 -14.50 9.42 -29.64
N TRP A 72 -15.61 9.84 -29.04
CA TRP A 72 -16.80 10.32 -29.75
C TRP A 72 -16.74 11.79 -30.07
N ASN A 73 -16.14 12.59 -29.20
CA ASN A 73 -16.02 14.04 -29.30
C ASN A 73 -14.54 14.45 -29.23
N PRO A 74 -13.76 14.26 -30.32
CA PRO A 74 -12.35 14.61 -30.34
C PRO A 74 -12.15 16.10 -30.13
N VAL A 75 -11.41 16.49 -29.10
CA VAL A 75 -11.04 17.85 -28.77
C VAL A 75 -9.66 18.16 -29.31
N GLY A 76 -9.47 19.35 -29.88
CA GLY A 76 -8.15 19.79 -30.36
C GLY A 76 -7.10 19.78 -29.24
N ILE A 77 -5.96 19.13 -29.49
CA ILE A 77 -4.88 19.00 -28.52
C ILE A 77 -3.81 20.04 -28.83
N GLU A 78 -3.46 20.85 -27.85
CA GLU A 78 -2.30 21.74 -27.85
C GLU A 78 -1.01 20.92 -27.65
N PHE A 79 -0.56 20.19 -28.68
CA PHE A 79 0.55 19.24 -28.58
C PHE A 79 1.82 19.83 -27.99
N ASN A 80 2.19 21.06 -28.36
CA ASN A 80 3.43 21.67 -27.89
C ASN A 80 3.44 21.90 -26.39
N SER A 81 2.35 22.45 -25.87
CA SER A 81 2.16 22.70 -24.43
C SER A 81 2.10 21.38 -23.67
N ALA A 82 1.40 20.39 -24.21
CA ALA A 82 1.27 19.08 -23.61
C ALA A 82 2.62 18.34 -23.53
N ILE A 83 3.40 18.32 -24.61
CA ILE A 83 4.73 17.71 -24.64
C ILE A 83 5.68 18.43 -23.68
N PHE A 84 5.65 19.75 -23.61
CA PHE A 84 6.51 20.51 -22.71
C PHE A 84 6.25 20.14 -21.23
N VAL A 85 4.98 20.08 -20.83
CA VAL A 85 4.60 19.68 -19.45
C VAL A 85 4.94 18.22 -19.18
N ALA A 86 4.72 17.31 -20.15
CA ALA A 86 5.09 15.91 -20.00
C ALA A 86 6.61 15.71 -19.83
N ILE A 87 7.44 16.50 -20.53
CA ILE A 87 8.89 16.49 -20.35
C ILE A 87 9.28 16.95 -18.94
N ILE A 88 8.64 17.99 -18.42
CA ILE A 88 8.88 18.45 -17.05
C ILE A 88 8.53 17.34 -16.04
N GLY A 89 7.38 16.67 -16.21
CA GLY A 89 6.97 15.53 -15.37
C GLY A 89 8.01 14.41 -15.41
N LEU A 90 8.48 14.04 -16.61
CA LEU A 90 9.53 13.03 -16.77
C LEU A 90 10.85 13.43 -16.10
N LEU A 91 11.25 14.69 -16.16
CA LEU A 91 12.46 15.18 -15.50
C LEU A 91 12.34 15.10 -13.97
N VAL A 92 11.18 15.47 -13.41
CA VAL A 92 10.91 15.36 -11.98
C VAL A 92 10.94 13.91 -11.53
N ASN A 93 10.27 13.01 -12.25
CA ASN A 93 10.26 11.57 -11.95
C ASN A 93 11.67 10.97 -12.06
N SER A 94 12.43 11.33 -13.09
CA SER A 94 13.82 10.86 -13.27
C SER A 94 14.75 11.38 -12.16
N ALA A 95 14.60 12.64 -11.74
CA ALA A 95 15.32 13.21 -10.62
C ALA A 95 15.01 12.46 -9.31
N SER A 96 13.75 12.09 -9.09
CA SER A 96 13.32 11.30 -7.93
C SER A 96 13.97 9.91 -7.92
N VAL A 97 14.02 9.22 -9.08
CA VAL A 97 14.75 7.94 -9.23
C VAL A 97 16.23 8.10 -8.86
N PHE A 98 16.86 9.14 -9.41
CA PHE A 98 18.29 9.40 -9.17
C PHE A 98 18.58 9.69 -7.69
N LEU A 99 17.76 10.49 -7.03
CA LEU A 99 17.89 10.77 -5.60
C LEU A 99 17.71 9.51 -4.73
N LEU A 100 16.72 8.66 -5.06
CA LEU A 100 16.50 7.40 -4.36
C LEU A 100 17.67 6.42 -4.58
N SER A 101 18.22 6.36 -5.78
CA SER A 101 19.35 5.47 -6.08
C SER A 101 20.67 5.92 -5.43
N THR A 102 20.86 7.23 -5.27
CA THR A 102 22.10 7.82 -4.71
C THR A 102 21.99 7.95 -3.18
N GLY A 103 20.80 8.07 -2.61
CA GLY A 103 20.55 8.27 -1.17
C GLY A 103 20.71 6.99 -0.32
N GLY A 104 20.98 5.84 -0.92
CA GLY A 104 21.16 4.56 -0.20
C GLY A 104 22.38 4.49 0.71
N ASN A 105 23.23 5.52 0.79
CA ASN A 105 24.48 5.49 1.52
C ASN A 105 24.63 6.54 2.66
N SER A 106 23.59 7.26 3.05
CA SER A 106 23.65 8.19 4.18
C SER A 106 22.37 8.13 4.99
N GLY A 107 22.47 7.59 6.22
CA GLY A 107 21.40 7.51 7.19
C GLY A 107 20.80 8.88 7.53
N HIS A 108 19.52 8.91 7.55
CA HIS A 108 18.46 9.81 7.96
C HIS A 108 17.50 10.11 6.80
N SER A 109 16.64 9.18 6.47
CA SER A 109 15.51 9.45 5.58
C SER A 109 14.21 9.14 6.30
N HIS A 110 13.43 10.17 6.52
CA HIS A 110 12.00 10.06 6.79
C HIS A 110 11.32 9.60 5.49
N SER A 111 11.40 8.30 5.20
CA SER A 111 10.70 7.71 4.05
C SER A 111 9.31 7.31 4.49
N HIS A 112 8.32 8.07 4.04
CA HIS A 112 6.94 7.65 4.03
C HIS A 112 6.76 6.68 2.86
N SER A 113 7.11 5.41 3.06
CA SER A 113 6.86 4.36 2.09
C SER A 113 5.44 3.86 2.25
N HIS A 114 4.63 4.06 1.21
CA HIS A 114 3.41 3.29 1.01
C HIS A 114 3.83 1.87 0.61
N ASP A 115 3.78 0.96 1.58
CA ASP A 115 4.12 -0.44 1.42
C ASP A 115 3.04 -1.14 0.56
N HIS A 116 3.36 -1.40 -0.70
CA HIS A 116 2.59 -2.26 -1.60
C HIS A 116 3.33 -3.60 -1.72
N SER A 117 3.50 -4.30 -0.60
CA SER A 117 4.07 -5.64 -0.61
C SER A 117 3.03 -6.66 -1.06
N HIS A 118 3.23 -7.21 -2.26
CA HIS A 118 2.71 -8.52 -2.60
C HIS A 118 3.60 -9.55 -1.91
N ASP A 119 3.16 -10.03 -0.73
CA ASP A 119 3.83 -11.10 -0.01
C ASP A 119 3.65 -12.44 -0.77
N HIS A 120 4.77 -12.93 -1.32
CA HIS A 120 4.97 -14.36 -1.48
C HIS A 120 5.95 -14.80 -0.40
N CYS A 121 5.40 -15.44 0.64
CA CYS A 121 6.16 -16.03 1.74
C CYS A 121 7.04 -17.19 1.25
N HIS A 122 8.37 -17.08 1.45
CA HIS A 122 9.26 -18.22 1.58
C HIS A 122 10.39 -17.90 2.57
N GLY A 123 10.48 -18.70 3.64
CA GLY A 123 11.72 -19.09 4.31
C GLY A 123 12.20 -18.18 5.44
N PHE A 124 12.15 -18.70 6.64
CA PHE A 124 12.79 -18.20 7.86
C PHE A 124 14.31 -18.20 7.72
N GLU A 125 14.93 -17.04 7.83
CA GLU A 125 16.31 -16.90 8.35
C GLU A 125 16.66 -15.41 8.55
N ASN A 126 17.25 -15.07 9.71
CA ASN A 126 17.90 -13.80 10.13
C ASN A 126 17.72 -12.56 9.24
N LYS A 127 16.82 -11.60 9.59
CA LYS A 127 16.47 -10.56 8.61
C LYS A 127 16.12 -9.19 9.19
N ASP A 128 17.06 -8.53 9.85
CA ASP A 128 16.93 -7.06 9.98
C ASP A 128 17.44 -6.30 8.73
N HIS A 129 18.25 -6.94 7.87
CA HIS A 129 18.78 -6.32 6.64
C HIS A 129 17.87 -6.52 5.41
N SER A 130 17.03 -7.55 5.35
CA SER A 130 16.26 -7.88 4.13
C SER A 130 14.99 -7.04 3.95
N GLN A 131 14.35 -6.55 4.99
CA GLN A 131 13.15 -5.71 4.87
C GLN A 131 13.46 -4.33 4.28
N HIS A 132 14.65 -3.80 4.55
CA HIS A 132 15.08 -2.51 3.99
C HIS A 132 15.29 -2.59 2.46
N ASP A 133 15.85 -3.70 1.96
CA ASP A 133 16.12 -3.91 0.54
C ASP A 133 14.82 -4.12 -0.28
N HIS A 134 13.83 -4.83 0.28
CA HIS A 134 12.54 -5.02 -0.38
C HIS A 134 11.76 -3.72 -0.53
N ASN A 135 11.79 -2.85 0.47
CA ASN A 135 11.11 -1.55 0.46
C ASN A 135 11.73 -0.58 -0.56
N LEU A 136 13.05 -0.52 -0.63
CA LEU A 136 13.77 0.27 -1.64
C LEU A 136 13.51 -0.25 -3.06
N ARG A 137 13.50 -1.55 -3.26
CA ARG A 137 13.20 -2.17 -4.55
C ARG A 137 11.76 -1.87 -5.01
N SER A 138 10.80 -1.93 -4.10
CA SER A 138 9.40 -1.58 -4.39
C SER A 138 9.26 -0.11 -4.79
N ALA A 139 9.85 0.81 -4.03
CA ALA A 139 9.86 2.24 -4.35
C ALA A 139 10.54 2.51 -5.70
N TYR A 140 11.69 1.87 -5.97
CA TYR A 140 12.39 2.00 -7.25
C TYR A 140 11.55 1.53 -8.44
N LEU A 141 10.90 0.36 -8.32
CA LEU A 141 10.04 -0.18 -9.37
C LEU A 141 8.82 0.71 -9.63
N HIS A 142 8.27 1.32 -8.59
CA HIS A 142 7.15 2.26 -8.71
C HIS A 142 7.57 3.51 -9.50
N VAL A 143 8.66 4.17 -9.11
CA VAL A 143 9.14 5.38 -9.79
C VAL A 143 9.62 5.08 -11.22
N LEU A 144 10.16 3.87 -11.46
CA LEU A 144 10.49 3.41 -12.80
C LEU A 144 9.23 3.24 -13.67
N ALA A 145 8.15 2.68 -13.11
CA ALA A 145 6.87 2.57 -13.80
C ALA A 145 6.29 3.95 -14.15
N ASP A 146 6.39 4.93 -13.25
CA ASP A 146 5.96 6.31 -13.48
C ASP A 146 6.78 6.98 -14.61
N ALA A 147 8.09 6.77 -14.63
CA ALA A 147 8.94 7.26 -15.72
C ALA A 147 8.57 6.61 -17.06
N LEU A 148 8.27 5.31 -17.06
CA LEU A 148 7.86 4.58 -18.27
C LEU A 148 6.51 5.09 -18.80
N THR A 149 5.52 5.31 -17.93
CA THR A 149 4.22 5.87 -18.32
C THR A 149 4.36 7.27 -18.90
N SER A 150 5.22 8.11 -18.33
CA SER A 150 5.54 9.44 -18.88
C SER A 150 6.20 9.37 -20.26
N ILE A 151 7.12 8.43 -20.49
CA ILE A 151 7.74 8.20 -21.81
C ILE A 151 6.68 7.77 -22.85
N LEU A 152 5.78 6.84 -22.46
CA LEU A 152 4.70 6.39 -23.32
C LEU A 152 3.72 7.52 -23.65
N ALA A 153 3.40 8.37 -22.67
CA ALA A 153 2.56 9.56 -22.89
C ALA A 153 3.19 10.55 -23.89
N ILE A 154 4.50 10.82 -23.75
CA ILE A 154 5.24 11.66 -24.72
C ILE A 154 5.22 11.01 -26.11
N GLY A 155 5.45 9.71 -26.21
CA GLY A 155 5.40 8.96 -27.47
C GLY A 155 4.02 9.07 -28.15
N ALA A 156 2.94 8.93 -27.38
CA ALA A 156 1.57 9.07 -27.88
C ALA A 156 1.28 10.51 -28.38
N LEU A 157 1.75 11.53 -27.65
CA LEU A 157 1.61 12.93 -28.07
C LEU A 157 2.40 13.25 -29.34
N LEU A 158 3.62 12.71 -29.46
CA LEU A 158 4.43 12.86 -30.67
C LEU A 158 3.78 12.16 -31.88
N ALA A 159 3.26 10.96 -31.70
CA ALA A 159 2.53 10.23 -32.72
C ALA A 159 1.26 10.99 -33.17
N GLY A 160 0.51 11.57 -32.20
CA GLY A 160 -0.61 12.44 -32.51
C GLY A 160 -0.21 13.66 -33.34
N LYS A 161 0.90 14.32 -32.95
CA LYS A 161 1.39 15.52 -33.62
C LYS A 161 1.91 15.27 -35.04
N TYR A 162 2.73 14.22 -35.24
CA TYR A 162 3.44 13.99 -36.52
C TYR A 162 2.74 13.00 -37.46
N LEU A 163 2.03 12.00 -36.90
CA LEU A 163 1.35 10.96 -37.67
C LEU A 163 -0.18 11.18 -37.74
N GLY A 164 -0.71 12.18 -37.00
CA GLY A 164 -2.14 12.45 -36.95
C GLY A 164 -2.95 11.40 -36.14
N TRP A 165 -2.29 10.55 -35.35
CA TRP A 165 -2.94 9.49 -34.57
C TRP A 165 -3.56 10.02 -33.29
N ASN A 166 -4.56 10.89 -33.41
CA ASN A 166 -5.21 11.55 -32.27
C ASN A 166 -5.91 10.58 -31.30
N TRP A 167 -6.23 9.37 -31.74
CA TRP A 167 -6.84 8.33 -30.94
C TRP A 167 -5.88 7.75 -29.88
N MET A 168 -4.57 7.92 -30.05
CA MET A 168 -3.59 7.43 -29.07
C MET A 168 -3.70 8.14 -27.72
N ASP A 169 -4.03 9.43 -27.72
CA ASP A 169 -4.17 10.20 -26.46
C ASP A 169 -5.30 9.67 -25.56
N PRO A 170 -6.54 9.43 -26.03
CA PRO A 170 -7.57 8.75 -25.24
C PRO A 170 -7.17 7.32 -24.83
N CYS A 171 -6.49 6.57 -25.67
CA CYS A 171 -6.01 5.23 -25.32
C CYS A 171 -5.04 5.27 -24.12
N MET A 172 -4.13 6.23 -24.09
CA MET A 172 -3.22 6.41 -22.95
C MET A 172 -3.98 6.77 -21.67
N GLY A 173 -5.04 7.59 -21.78
CA GLY A 173 -5.91 7.89 -20.64
C GLY A 173 -6.63 6.65 -20.09
N ILE A 174 -7.13 5.76 -20.96
CA ILE A 174 -7.75 4.48 -20.56
C ILE A 174 -6.72 3.56 -19.90
N LEU A 175 -5.53 3.42 -20.49
CA LEU A 175 -4.44 2.62 -19.90
C LEU A 175 -4.07 3.12 -18.52
N GLY A 176 -3.90 4.43 -18.35
CA GLY A 176 -3.64 5.06 -17.05
C GLY A 176 -4.75 4.77 -16.04
N ALA A 177 -6.02 4.89 -16.48
CA ALA A 177 -7.17 4.59 -15.62
C ALA A 177 -7.19 3.13 -15.16
N ILE A 178 -6.88 2.18 -16.03
CA ILE A 178 -6.80 0.74 -15.70
C ILE A 178 -5.69 0.49 -14.67
N LEU A 179 -4.51 1.06 -14.88
CA LEU A 179 -3.37 0.91 -13.96
C LEU A 179 -3.69 1.46 -12.58
N VAL A 180 -4.21 2.70 -12.51
CA VAL A 180 -4.57 3.35 -11.24
C VAL A 180 -5.70 2.59 -10.54
N THR A 181 -6.70 2.10 -11.29
CA THR A 181 -7.79 1.27 -10.73
C THR A 181 -7.25 -0.02 -10.13
N SER A 182 -6.32 -0.70 -10.80
CA SER A 182 -5.71 -1.94 -10.32
C SER A 182 -4.98 -1.71 -8.97
N TRP A 183 -4.22 -0.62 -8.87
CA TRP A 183 -3.52 -0.27 -7.64
C TRP A 183 -4.47 0.14 -6.51
N ALA A 184 -5.45 0.99 -6.82
CA ALA A 184 -6.47 1.40 -5.87
C ALA A 184 -7.23 0.20 -5.30
N TRP A 185 -7.58 -0.78 -6.15
CA TRP A 185 -8.25 -2.02 -5.73
C TRP A 185 -7.40 -2.84 -4.76
N GLY A 186 -6.11 -3.00 -5.04
CA GLY A 186 -5.16 -3.67 -4.14
C GLY A 186 -5.11 -3.00 -2.76
N LEU A 187 -5.00 -1.67 -2.75
CA LEU A 187 -4.92 -0.89 -1.52
C LEU A 187 -6.24 -0.92 -0.72
N ILE A 188 -7.40 -0.84 -1.40
CA ILE A 188 -8.72 -1.00 -0.78
C ILE A 188 -8.80 -2.37 -0.09
N ARG A 189 -8.43 -3.45 -0.81
CA ARG A 189 -8.50 -4.81 -0.29
C ARG A 189 -7.60 -5.03 0.92
N GLN A 190 -6.39 -4.50 0.88
CA GLN A 190 -5.43 -4.62 1.98
C GLN A 190 -5.90 -3.83 3.22
N SER A 191 -6.30 -2.57 3.03
CA SER A 191 -6.78 -1.73 4.13
C SER A 191 -8.08 -2.26 4.74
N SER A 192 -8.99 -2.79 3.90
CA SER A 192 -10.25 -3.40 4.36
C SER A 192 -10.03 -4.58 5.28
N LYS A 193 -9.03 -5.43 5.02
CA LYS A 193 -8.73 -6.57 5.89
C LYS A 193 -8.42 -6.14 7.32
N VAL A 194 -7.63 -5.07 7.48
CA VAL A 194 -7.31 -4.54 8.83
C VAL A 194 -8.50 -3.85 9.48
N LEU A 195 -9.31 -3.13 8.70
CA LEU A 195 -10.48 -2.40 9.22
C LEU A 195 -11.62 -3.34 9.64
N LEU A 196 -11.77 -4.46 8.94
CA LEU A 196 -12.82 -5.46 9.18
C LEU A 196 -12.38 -6.60 10.10
N ASP A 197 -11.23 -6.47 10.76
CA ASP A 197 -10.69 -7.50 11.65
C ASP A 197 -10.60 -8.88 10.97
N TYR A 198 -10.18 -8.87 9.68
CA TYR A 198 -9.99 -10.11 8.94
C TYR A 198 -8.91 -10.97 9.59
N GLU A 199 -9.08 -12.27 9.52
CA GLU A 199 -8.13 -13.24 10.08
C GLU A 199 -6.70 -12.97 9.58
N ALA A 200 -5.73 -13.06 10.50
CA ALA A 200 -4.31 -12.93 10.19
C ALA A 200 -3.86 -14.04 9.22
N PRO A 201 -2.69 -13.90 8.56
CA PRO A 201 -2.11 -14.97 7.77
C PRO A 201 -2.05 -16.29 8.54
N SER A 202 -2.38 -17.39 7.86
CA SER A 202 -2.48 -18.73 8.44
C SER A 202 -1.19 -19.17 9.14
N GLU A 203 -0.04 -18.66 8.69
CA GLU A 203 1.28 -18.92 9.27
C GLU A 203 1.36 -18.47 10.73
N ILE A 204 0.72 -17.34 11.07
CA ILE A 204 0.72 -16.80 12.45
C ILE A 204 -0.16 -17.68 13.33
N SER A 205 -1.37 -18.00 12.89
CA SER A 205 -2.30 -18.86 13.62
C SER A 205 -1.72 -20.27 13.83
N GLN A 206 -1.06 -20.81 12.80
CA GLN A 206 -0.40 -22.10 12.87
C GLN A 206 0.81 -22.10 13.82
N ALA A 207 1.66 -21.07 13.77
CA ALA A 207 2.80 -20.95 14.66
C ALA A 207 2.39 -20.86 16.14
N ILE A 208 1.28 -20.12 16.43
CA ILE A 208 0.71 -20.05 17.78
C ILE A 208 0.20 -21.44 18.20
N ARG A 209 -0.55 -22.11 17.35
CA ARG A 209 -1.08 -23.46 17.61
C ARG A 209 0.03 -24.46 17.89
N GLU A 210 0.99 -24.57 17.01
CA GLU A 210 2.13 -25.49 17.15
C GLU A 210 2.88 -25.25 18.45
N LYS A 211 3.08 -23.97 18.81
CA LYS A 211 3.84 -23.64 20.03
C LYS A 211 3.09 -23.97 21.32
N ILE A 212 1.78 -23.71 21.37
CA ILE A 212 0.97 -23.98 22.57
C ILE A 212 0.67 -25.46 22.71
N GLU A 213 0.33 -26.15 21.62
CA GLU A 213 0.02 -27.59 21.63
C GLU A 213 1.27 -28.48 21.79
N SER A 214 2.47 -27.94 21.57
CA SER A 214 3.73 -28.67 21.85
C SER A 214 4.04 -28.83 23.34
N VAL A 215 3.32 -28.13 24.21
CA VAL A 215 3.55 -28.13 25.67
C VAL A 215 2.47 -28.93 26.38
N HIS A 216 2.86 -30.02 27.03
CA HIS A 216 1.97 -30.94 27.75
C HIS A 216 0.83 -31.50 26.84
N ASP A 217 -0.40 -31.48 27.35
CA ASP A 217 -1.62 -31.97 26.72
C ASP A 217 -2.56 -30.81 26.31
N ASN A 218 -1.98 -29.64 26.04
CA ASN A 218 -2.76 -28.49 25.64
C ASN A 218 -3.41 -28.73 24.27
N GLN A 219 -4.70 -28.47 24.16
CA GLN A 219 -5.45 -28.49 22.92
C GLN A 219 -6.19 -27.18 22.72
N ILE A 220 -5.97 -26.53 21.58
CA ILE A 220 -6.66 -25.29 21.22
C ILE A 220 -8.03 -25.64 20.67
N CYS A 221 -9.09 -25.21 21.38
CA CYS A 221 -10.48 -25.37 20.97
C CYS A 221 -10.96 -24.25 20.06
N ASP A 222 -10.48 -23.02 20.30
CA ASP A 222 -10.84 -21.85 19.52
C ASP A 222 -9.64 -20.92 19.42
N LEU A 223 -9.42 -20.33 18.23
CA LEU A 223 -8.30 -19.43 17.96
C LEU A 223 -8.69 -18.39 16.93
N HIS A 224 -8.73 -17.15 17.37
CA HIS A 224 -8.94 -15.99 16.52
C HIS A 224 -7.72 -15.08 16.56
N VAL A 225 -7.17 -14.75 15.39
CA VAL A 225 -6.03 -13.85 15.25
C VAL A 225 -6.35 -12.80 14.22
N TRP A 226 -6.32 -11.52 14.58
CA TRP A 226 -6.63 -10.43 13.65
C TRP A 226 -5.67 -9.28 13.78
N ALA A 227 -5.53 -8.49 12.71
CA ALA A 227 -4.64 -7.34 12.67
C ALA A 227 -5.30 -6.12 13.33
N ILE A 228 -4.59 -5.47 14.25
CA ILE A 228 -5.00 -4.20 14.87
C ILE A 228 -4.14 -3.02 14.41
N GLY A 229 -3.17 -3.28 13.55
CA GLY A 229 -2.27 -2.31 12.94
C GLY A 229 -1.22 -3.01 12.08
N PRO A 230 -0.37 -2.28 11.35
CA PRO A 230 0.69 -2.86 10.55
C PRO A 230 1.62 -3.74 11.41
N GLY A 231 1.70 -5.04 11.08
CA GLY A 231 2.53 -6.01 11.83
C GLY A 231 2.17 -6.19 13.30
N LYS A 232 0.96 -5.76 13.72
CA LYS A 232 0.47 -5.91 15.10
C LYS A 232 -0.83 -6.68 15.12
N TYR A 233 -0.85 -7.73 15.94
CA TYR A 233 -1.98 -8.64 16.02
C TYR A 233 -2.56 -8.72 17.42
N SER A 234 -3.84 -9.04 17.48
CA SER A 234 -4.55 -9.43 18.68
C SER A 234 -4.96 -10.89 18.57
N VAL A 235 -4.94 -11.61 19.68
CA VAL A 235 -5.27 -13.04 19.75
C VAL A 235 -6.35 -13.25 20.80
N ALA A 236 -7.39 -14.00 20.46
CA ALA A 236 -8.30 -14.61 21.39
C ALA A 236 -8.17 -16.14 21.23
N LEU A 237 -7.89 -16.82 22.34
CA LEU A 237 -7.55 -18.23 22.37
C LEU A 237 -8.29 -18.91 23.53
N ALA A 238 -9.00 -19.99 23.22
CA ALA A 238 -9.52 -20.93 24.22
C ALA A 238 -8.81 -22.28 24.12
N LEU A 239 -8.38 -22.82 25.24
CA LEU A 239 -7.66 -24.10 25.29
C LEU A 239 -8.22 -25.02 26.36
N VAL A 240 -8.03 -26.33 26.17
CA VAL A 240 -8.37 -27.38 27.13
C VAL A 240 -7.09 -28.14 27.49
N THR A 241 -6.91 -28.39 28.77
CA THR A 241 -5.77 -29.13 29.30
C THR A 241 -6.12 -29.81 30.62
N HIS A 242 -5.51 -30.94 30.94
CA HIS A 242 -5.61 -31.56 32.25
C HIS A 242 -4.71 -30.88 33.31
N HIS A 243 -3.76 -30.06 32.87
CA HIS A 243 -2.79 -29.37 33.73
C HIS A 243 -2.86 -27.84 33.53
N PRO A 244 -3.97 -27.18 33.96
CA PRO A 244 -4.15 -25.77 33.72
C PRO A 244 -3.08 -24.94 34.42
N ARG A 245 -2.56 -23.96 33.69
CA ARG A 245 -1.60 -22.96 34.18
C ARG A 245 -2.23 -21.56 34.13
N ASP A 246 -1.57 -20.60 34.75
CA ASP A 246 -1.97 -19.21 34.69
C ASP A 246 -1.90 -18.68 33.24
N ALA A 247 -2.81 -17.80 32.88
CA ALA A 247 -2.86 -17.15 31.55
C ALA A 247 -1.52 -16.51 31.14
N ARG A 248 -0.74 -16.02 32.14
CA ARG A 248 0.61 -15.50 31.90
C ARG A 248 1.53 -16.56 31.27
N HIS A 249 1.50 -17.80 31.75
CA HIS A 249 2.31 -18.89 31.20
C HIS A 249 2.05 -19.12 29.72
N TYR A 250 0.78 -19.14 29.32
CA TYR A 250 0.42 -19.32 27.92
C TYR A 250 0.77 -18.10 27.05
N LYS A 251 0.71 -16.88 27.59
CA LYS A 251 1.17 -15.67 26.92
C LYS A 251 2.65 -15.70 26.60
N GLU A 252 3.46 -16.21 27.53
CA GLU A 252 4.91 -16.35 27.38
C GLU A 252 5.30 -17.43 26.32
N LEU A 253 4.38 -18.35 25.97
CA LEU A 253 4.58 -19.31 24.92
C LEU A 253 4.39 -18.73 23.52
N ILE A 254 3.67 -17.61 23.38
CA ILE A 254 3.47 -16.95 22.09
C ILE A 254 4.77 -16.25 21.71
N PRO A 255 5.37 -16.57 20.54
CA PRO A 255 6.63 -15.97 20.12
C PRO A 255 6.52 -14.46 19.88
N ASP A 256 7.43 -13.68 20.46
CA ASP A 256 7.45 -12.21 20.36
C ASP A 256 7.55 -11.71 18.91
N HIS A 257 8.25 -12.44 18.04
CA HIS A 257 8.46 -12.07 16.64
C HIS A 257 7.18 -12.11 15.79
N LEU A 258 6.10 -12.72 16.28
CA LEU A 258 4.79 -12.74 15.60
C LEU A 258 4.04 -11.41 15.72
N GLY A 259 4.53 -10.45 16.50
CA GLY A 259 3.89 -9.14 16.63
C GLY A 259 2.56 -9.15 17.39
N VAL A 260 2.30 -10.17 18.22
CA VAL A 260 1.11 -10.23 19.08
C VAL A 260 1.27 -9.26 20.24
N VAL A 261 0.47 -8.19 20.26
CA VAL A 261 0.54 -7.14 21.29
C VAL A 261 -0.60 -7.23 22.30
N HIS A 262 -1.66 -7.96 21.99
CA HIS A 262 -2.77 -8.21 22.89
C HIS A 262 -3.20 -9.67 22.77
N SER A 263 -3.40 -10.34 23.93
CA SER A 263 -3.88 -11.71 23.96
C SER A 263 -4.86 -11.94 25.10
N THR A 264 -6.01 -12.54 24.77
CA THR A 264 -6.98 -13.08 25.73
C THR A 264 -6.90 -14.59 25.66
N ILE A 265 -6.75 -15.27 26.81
CA ILE A 265 -6.59 -16.71 26.90
C ILE A 265 -7.56 -17.23 27.95
N GLU A 266 -8.41 -18.17 27.56
CA GLU A 266 -9.42 -18.83 28.36
C GLU A 266 -9.20 -20.34 28.44
#